data_88dd0cfaa9cb3a3065fd7754b52e0365
#
_entry.id   88dd0cfaa9cb3a3065fd7754b52e0365
#
_cell.length_a   1.000
_cell.length_b   1.000
_cell.length_c   1.000
_cell.angle_alpha   90.00
_cell.angle_beta   90.00
_cell.angle_gamma   90.00
#
_symmetry.space_group_name_H-M   'P 1'
#
loop_
_entity.id
_entity.type
_entity.pdbx_description
1 polymer ?
#
loop_
_entity_poly.entity_id
_entity_poly.type
_entity_poly.pdbx_seq_one_letter_code
_entity_poly.pdbx_strand_id
1 'polypeptide(L)'
;MSEMNVTERDPATEQTAAGLSTTRGIATRLSFDPSERERLRSLASRVAELAARPIERKKAELWTEHNDLRSAVPVIFCDPENGWNEIVPASSLQCSDPLARVWEMHLLKEIFWAVEMLDDRVIESFFDVPYNYEDTGWGLHEKRIGGERGGSYTWEPPLKNYERDFPSLVYPKIIVDKSMTDRVLDLARGLFDGILEVRL
;
A
#
# COMPACT_ATOMS: atom_id res chain seq x y z
N MET A 1 -34.76 15.77 15.22
CA MET A 1 -33.54 15.18 15.79
C MET A 1 -33.41 13.83 15.14
N SER A 2 -32.59 13.74 14.09
CA SER A 2 -32.34 12.48 13.38
C SER A 2 -30.92 12.08 13.75
N GLU A 3 -30.77 10.95 14.43
CA GLU A 3 -29.50 10.34 14.77
C GLU A 3 -28.82 9.94 13.48
N MET A 4 -27.70 10.58 13.17
CA MET A 4 -26.82 10.14 12.10
C MET A 4 -26.07 8.89 12.56
N ASN A 5 -26.42 7.81 11.92
CA ASN A 5 -25.76 6.51 12.03
C ASN A 5 -24.27 6.68 11.69
N VAL A 6 -23.41 6.45 12.66
CA VAL A 6 -21.96 6.33 12.46
C VAL A 6 -21.73 5.02 11.75
N THR A 7 -21.57 5.06 10.43
CA THR A 7 -21.18 3.90 9.64
C THR A 7 -19.76 3.49 10.05
N GLU A 8 -19.61 2.26 10.52
CA GLU A 8 -18.35 1.56 10.73
C GLU A 8 -17.46 1.72 9.48
N ARG A 9 -16.24 2.19 9.67
CA ARG A 9 -15.28 2.38 8.58
C ARG A 9 -14.87 1.00 8.06
N ASP A 10 -14.99 0.80 6.76
CA ASP A 10 -14.40 -0.34 6.08
C ASP A 10 -12.85 -0.19 6.11
N PRO A 11 -12.11 -1.07 6.80
CA PRO A 11 -10.66 -0.98 6.91
C PRO A 11 -9.92 -1.11 5.56
N ALA A 12 -10.61 -1.53 4.51
CA ALA A 12 -10.03 -1.62 3.17
C ALA A 12 -9.87 -0.26 2.45
N THR A 13 -10.38 0.84 3.04
CA THR A 13 -10.44 2.15 2.38
C THR A 13 -9.30 3.11 2.78
N GLU A 14 -8.44 2.76 3.73
CA GLU A 14 -7.26 3.58 4.11
C GLU A 14 -6.00 3.20 3.32
N GLN A 15 -6.10 3.05 2.02
CA GLN A 15 -4.90 2.99 1.17
C GLN A 15 -4.49 4.41 0.79
N THR A 16 -3.63 5.01 1.61
CA THR A 16 -2.91 6.22 1.24
C THR A 16 -1.81 5.90 0.24
N ALA A 17 -1.48 6.88 -0.60
CA ALA A 17 -0.52 6.85 -1.71
C ALA A 17 0.96 6.55 -1.32
N ALA A 18 1.23 6.07 -0.14
CA ALA A 18 2.54 5.64 0.31
C ALA A 18 2.45 4.18 0.75
N GLY A 19 2.75 3.27 -0.15
CA GLY A 19 3.07 1.88 0.18
C GLY A 19 2.08 1.17 1.11
N LEU A 20 2.03 -0.12 1.08
CA LEU A 20 1.25 -1.01 1.94
C LEU A 20 1.09 -0.44 3.37
N SER A 21 -0.03 0.26 3.61
CA SER A 21 -0.39 0.77 4.93
C SER A 21 -0.49 -0.38 5.92
N THR A 22 -0.17 -0.10 7.15
CA THR A 22 -0.09 -1.02 8.29
C THR A 22 -1.13 -2.14 8.22
N THR A 23 -0.69 -3.38 8.32
CA THR A 23 -1.55 -4.58 8.38
C THR A 23 -2.39 -4.64 9.65
N ARG A 24 -2.36 -3.61 10.50
CA ARG A 24 -3.10 -3.53 11.75
C ARG A 24 -4.61 -3.53 11.50
N GLY A 25 -5.28 -4.52 12.08
CA GLY A 25 -6.74 -4.72 11.92
C GLY A 25 -7.14 -5.53 10.70
N ILE A 26 -6.24 -5.78 9.74
CA ILE A 26 -6.55 -6.57 8.54
C ILE A 26 -6.29 -8.06 8.78
N ALA A 27 -5.24 -8.42 9.51
CA ALA A 27 -4.83 -9.80 9.70
C ALA A 27 -5.41 -10.42 10.98
N THR A 28 -6.65 -10.82 10.97
CA THR A 28 -7.23 -11.68 12.03
C THR A 28 -6.83 -13.15 11.82
N ARG A 29 -6.56 -13.55 10.60
CA ARG A 29 -6.15 -14.90 10.20
C ARG A 29 -4.90 -14.83 9.32
N LEU A 30 -3.81 -15.45 9.74
CA LEU A 30 -2.55 -15.51 8.98
C LEU A 30 -2.44 -16.85 8.21
N SER A 31 -3.46 -17.17 7.43
CA SER A 31 -3.45 -18.33 6.54
C SER A 31 -4.46 -18.09 5.42
N PHE A 32 -4.03 -18.26 4.20
CA PHE A 32 -4.89 -18.15 3.02
C PHE A 32 -5.42 -19.50 2.59
N ASP A 33 -6.60 -19.50 2.02
CA ASP A 33 -7.17 -20.69 1.41
C ASP A 33 -6.34 -21.14 0.19
N PRO A 34 -6.40 -22.42 -0.20
CA PRO A 34 -5.62 -22.93 -1.35
C PRO A 34 -5.85 -22.14 -2.65
N SER A 35 -7.08 -21.72 -2.92
CA SER A 35 -7.41 -20.91 -4.11
C SER A 35 -6.80 -19.52 -4.08
N GLU A 36 -6.78 -18.88 -2.91
CA GLU A 36 -6.14 -17.57 -2.73
C GLU A 36 -4.62 -17.68 -2.88
N ARG A 37 -4.02 -18.72 -2.31
CA ARG A 37 -2.59 -18.99 -2.48
C ARG A 37 -2.22 -19.21 -3.94
N GLU A 38 -3.00 -20.01 -4.67
CA GLU A 38 -2.80 -20.23 -6.11
C GLU A 38 -2.92 -18.92 -6.89
N ARG A 39 -3.96 -18.13 -6.60
CA ARG A 39 -4.19 -16.82 -7.23
C ARG A 39 -3.00 -15.87 -7.02
N LEU A 40 -2.57 -15.69 -5.79
CA LEU A 40 -1.46 -14.79 -5.44
C LEU A 40 -0.14 -15.26 -6.04
N ARG A 41 0.15 -16.58 -6.03
CA ARG A 41 1.34 -17.13 -6.67
C ARG A 41 1.33 -16.94 -8.19
N SER A 42 0.17 -17.10 -8.83
CA SER A 42 0.02 -16.85 -10.29
C SER A 42 0.31 -15.39 -10.63
N LEU A 43 -0.23 -14.44 -9.86
CA LEU A 43 0.04 -13.02 -10.05
C LEU A 43 1.51 -12.68 -9.78
N ALA A 44 2.10 -13.20 -8.71
CA ALA A 44 3.50 -13.01 -8.39
C ALA A 44 4.43 -13.55 -9.49
N SER A 45 4.11 -14.72 -10.07
CA SER A 45 4.84 -15.27 -11.21
C SER A 45 4.77 -14.32 -12.41
N ARG A 46 3.62 -13.72 -12.65
CA ARG A 46 3.48 -12.74 -13.74
C ARG A 46 4.30 -11.48 -13.47
N VAL A 47 4.34 -10.98 -12.25
CA VAL A 47 5.22 -9.85 -11.86
C VAL A 47 6.69 -10.22 -12.08
N ALA A 48 7.13 -11.41 -11.64
CA ALA A 48 8.50 -11.87 -11.83
C ALA A 48 8.90 -11.95 -13.32
N GLU A 49 8.01 -12.45 -14.19
CA GLU A 49 8.23 -12.46 -15.64
C GLU A 49 8.40 -11.03 -16.21
N LEU A 50 7.55 -10.11 -15.77
CA LEU A 50 7.59 -8.71 -16.19
C LEU A 50 8.88 -8.02 -15.71
N ALA A 51 9.26 -8.25 -14.46
CA ALA A 51 10.49 -7.73 -13.87
C ALA A 51 11.77 -8.24 -14.57
N ALA A 52 11.72 -9.45 -15.14
CA ALA A 52 12.84 -10.03 -15.88
C ALA A 52 13.05 -9.42 -17.28
N ARG A 53 12.18 -8.54 -17.74
CA ARG A 53 12.32 -7.93 -19.08
C ARG A 53 13.56 -7.04 -19.17
N PRO A 54 14.29 -7.04 -20.29
CA PRO A 54 15.47 -6.19 -20.47
C PRO A 54 15.17 -4.68 -20.29
N ILE A 55 13.93 -4.25 -20.53
CA ILE A 55 13.53 -2.85 -20.37
C ILE A 55 13.59 -2.40 -18.90
N GLU A 56 13.29 -3.29 -17.95
CA GLU A 56 13.29 -2.92 -16.53
C GLU A 56 14.72 -2.59 -16.05
N ARG A 57 15.72 -3.32 -16.53
CA ARG A 57 17.12 -2.98 -16.25
C ARG A 57 17.51 -1.62 -16.83
N LYS A 58 17.08 -1.33 -18.06
CA LYS A 58 17.34 -0.01 -18.68
C LYS A 58 16.69 1.13 -17.90
N LYS A 59 15.46 0.94 -17.43
CA LYS A 59 14.78 1.91 -16.56
C LYS A 59 15.55 2.11 -15.25
N ALA A 60 16.00 1.04 -14.60
CA ALA A 60 16.80 1.13 -13.38
C ALA A 60 18.12 1.89 -13.59
N GLU A 61 18.82 1.65 -14.72
CA GLU A 61 20.00 2.39 -15.11
C GLU A 61 19.67 3.88 -15.31
N LEU A 62 18.58 4.20 -16.01
CA LEU A 62 18.11 5.57 -16.25
C LEU A 62 17.82 6.31 -14.95
N TRP A 63 17.10 5.67 -14.01
CA TRP A 63 16.83 6.24 -12.68
C TRP A 63 18.11 6.46 -11.87
N THR A 64 19.08 5.53 -11.96
CA THR A 64 20.38 5.67 -11.30
C THR A 64 21.13 6.89 -11.83
N GLU A 65 21.20 7.04 -13.16
CA GLU A 65 21.84 8.20 -13.78
C GLU A 65 21.12 9.51 -13.43
N HIS A 66 19.78 9.50 -13.39
CA HIS A 66 18.99 10.64 -13.01
C HIS A 66 19.28 11.07 -11.56
N ASN A 67 19.27 10.12 -10.62
CA ASN A 67 19.51 10.39 -9.21
C ASN A 67 20.96 10.85 -8.95
N ASP A 68 21.90 10.38 -9.75
CA ASP A 68 23.29 10.82 -9.73
C ASP A 68 23.53 12.15 -10.46
N LEU A 69 22.47 12.80 -10.96
CA LEU A 69 22.51 14.05 -11.72
C LEU A 69 23.35 13.95 -13.02
N ARG A 70 23.45 12.77 -13.59
CA ARG A 70 24.21 12.52 -14.84
C ARG A 70 23.31 12.41 -16.07
N SER A 71 22.01 12.13 -15.91
CA SER A 71 21.09 12.00 -17.03
C SER A 71 20.65 13.35 -17.58
N ALA A 72 20.63 13.46 -18.90
CA ALA A 72 20.02 14.58 -19.62
C ALA A 72 18.56 14.32 -20.01
N VAL A 73 18.06 13.12 -19.77
CA VAL A 73 16.69 12.69 -20.12
C VAL A 73 15.82 12.73 -18.85
N PRO A 74 14.66 13.41 -18.89
CA PRO A 74 13.74 13.36 -17.77
C PRO A 74 13.17 11.95 -17.62
N VAL A 75 12.93 11.52 -16.39
CA VAL A 75 12.20 10.29 -16.06
C VAL A 75 10.78 10.63 -15.64
N ILE A 76 9.84 9.79 -16.02
CA ILE A 76 8.41 9.97 -15.76
C ILE A 76 7.92 8.81 -14.91
N PHE A 77 7.30 9.14 -13.79
CA PHE A 77 6.55 8.23 -12.96
C PHE A 77 5.10 8.71 -12.86
N CYS A 78 4.16 7.86 -13.17
CA CYS A 78 2.75 8.16 -13.15
C CYS A 78 2.02 7.27 -12.14
N ASP A 79 1.58 7.85 -11.02
CA ASP A 79 0.71 7.14 -10.07
C ASP A 79 -0.73 7.65 -10.22
N PRO A 80 -1.68 6.79 -10.60
CA PRO A 80 -3.10 7.15 -10.68
C PRO A 80 -3.73 7.56 -9.34
N GLU A 81 -3.07 7.33 -8.20
CA GLU A 81 -3.62 7.60 -6.86
C GLU A 81 -5.02 6.97 -6.67
N ASN A 82 -6.06 7.81 -6.56
CA ASN A 82 -7.44 7.34 -6.41
C ASN A 82 -7.99 6.67 -7.68
N GLY A 83 -7.41 6.93 -8.84
CA GLY A 83 -7.75 6.27 -10.11
C GLY A 83 -7.55 4.75 -10.05
N TRP A 84 -6.75 4.25 -9.13
CA TRP A 84 -6.63 2.80 -8.90
C TRP A 84 -7.97 2.14 -8.57
N ASN A 85 -8.89 2.83 -7.94
CA ASN A 85 -10.23 2.30 -7.64
C ASN A 85 -11.07 2.02 -8.90
N GLU A 86 -10.75 2.68 -10.02
CA GLU A 86 -11.39 2.47 -11.32
C GLU A 86 -10.62 1.46 -12.17
N ILE A 87 -9.28 1.51 -12.13
CA ILE A 87 -8.40 0.62 -12.88
C ILE A 87 -8.48 -0.82 -12.35
N VAL A 88 -8.41 -1.00 -11.03
CA VAL A 88 -8.54 -2.28 -10.34
C VAL A 88 -9.65 -2.15 -9.29
N PRO A 89 -10.92 -2.18 -9.71
CA PRO A 89 -12.02 -2.03 -8.76
C PRO A 89 -12.07 -3.18 -7.76
N ALA A 90 -12.44 -2.88 -6.51
CA ALA A 90 -12.50 -3.88 -5.44
C ALA A 90 -13.39 -5.09 -5.78
N SER A 91 -14.37 -4.93 -6.67
CA SER A 91 -15.23 -6.00 -7.17
C SER A 91 -14.51 -6.98 -8.12
N SER A 92 -13.37 -6.60 -8.69
CA SER A 92 -12.58 -7.49 -9.57
C SER A 92 -11.62 -8.41 -8.80
N LEU A 93 -11.38 -8.14 -7.53
CA LEU A 93 -10.53 -8.96 -6.68
C LEU A 93 -11.20 -10.30 -6.37
N GLN A 94 -10.44 -11.37 -6.51
CA GLN A 94 -10.92 -12.75 -6.34
C GLN A 94 -10.68 -13.30 -4.94
N CYS A 95 -9.68 -12.77 -4.22
CA CYS A 95 -9.45 -13.13 -2.83
C CYS A 95 -10.56 -12.59 -1.93
N SER A 96 -10.87 -13.32 -0.85
CA SER A 96 -11.85 -12.95 0.17
C SER A 96 -11.22 -12.51 1.48
N ASP A 97 -10.06 -13.10 1.84
CA ASP A 97 -9.30 -12.69 3.02
C ASP A 97 -8.80 -11.24 2.86
N PRO A 98 -8.98 -10.36 3.85
CA PRO A 98 -8.61 -8.95 3.74
C PRO A 98 -7.14 -8.72 3.39
N LEU A 99 -6.20 -9.49 3.98
CA LEU A 99 -4.78 -9.35 3.67
C LEU A 99 -4.46 -9.89 2.27
N ALA A 100 -5.07 -11.01 1.88
CA ALA A 100 -4.91 -11.56 0.54
C ALA A 100 -5.41 -10.58 -0.54
N ARG A 101 -6.51 -9.87 -0.29
CA ARG A 101 -7.03 -8.82 -1.19
C ARG A 101 -6.06 -7.65 -1.34
N VAL A 102 -5.42 -7.22 -0.25
CA VAL A 102 -4.39 -6.17 -0.30
C VAL A 102 -3.22 -6.62 -1.16
N TRP A 103 -2.76 -7.86 -0.99
CA TRP A 103 -1.66 -8.41 -1.78
C TRP A 103 -2.05 -8.65 -3.24
N GLU A 104 -3.28 -9.09 -3.50
CA GLU A 104 -3.83 -9.22 -4.85
C GLU A 104 -3.87 -7.86 -5.56
N MET A 105 -4.39 -6.83 -4.89
CA MET A 105 -4.43 -5.46 -5.41
C MET A 105 -3.02 -4.96 -5.74
N HIS A 106 -2.06 -5.17 -4.83
CA HIS A 106 -0.67 -4.76 -5.06
C HIS A 106 -0.09 -5.41 -6.31
N LEU A 107 -0.20 -6.74 -6.44
CA LEU A 107 0.33 -7.48 -7.60
C LEU A 107 -0.37 -7.08 -8.91
N LEU A 108 -1.68 -6.83 -8.88
CA LEU A 108 -2.42 -6.35 -10.05
C LEU A 108 -1.98 -4.96 -10.48
N LYS A 109 -1.67 -4.06 -9.54
CA LYS A 109 -1.09 -2.74 -9.83
C LYS A 109 0.27 -2.87 -10.51
N GLU A 110 1.15 -3.73 -10.00
CA GLU A 110 2.47 -3.99 -10.61
C GLU A 110 2.32 -4.46 -12.07
N ILE A 111 1.39 -5.39 -12.32
CA ILE A 111 1.11 -5.89 -13.67
C ILE A 111 0.60 -4.77 -14.58
N PHE A 112 -0.34 -3.96 -14.09
CA PHE A 112 -0.89 -2.85 -14.84
C PHE A 112 0.18 -1.81 -15.20
N TRP A 113 1.03 -1.42 -14.25
CA TRP A 113 2.15 -0.52 -14.53
C TRP A 113 3.08 -1.08 -15.62
N ALA A 114 3.37 -2.36 -15.55
CA ALA A 114 4.26 -3.00 -16.50
C ALA A 114 3.71 -3.08 -17.92
N VAL A 115 2.39 -3.14 -18.08
CA VAL A 115 1.74 -3.47 -19.35
C VAL A 115 1.03 -2.27 -19.98
N GLU A 116 0.40 -1.42 -19.15
CA GLU A 116 -0.50 -0.38 -19.65
C GLU A 116 0.05 1.05 -19.46
N MET A 117 0.77 1.31 -18.35
CA MET A 117 1.22 2.68 -18.04
C MET A 117 2.34 3.16 -18.95
N LEU A 118 3.26 2.27 -19.31
CA LEU A 118 4.39 2.55 -20.21
C LEU A 118 5.27 3.74 -19.78
N ASP A 119 5.29 4.03 -18.50
CA ASP A 119 6.14 5.03 -17.87
C ASP A 119 7.53 4.46 -17.52
N ASP A 120 8.37 5.25 -16.84
CA ASP A 120 9.73 4.84 -16.46
C ASP A 120 9.80 4.12 -15.12
N ARG A 121 8.67 3.78 -14.50
CA ARG A 121 8.66 2.99 -13.27
C ARG A 121 9.29 1.61 -13.51
N VAL A 122 10.23 1.23 -12.65
CA VAL A 122 10.87 -0.08 -12.69
C VAL A 122 9.95 -1.12 -12.04
N ILE A 123 9.73 -2.23 -12.71
CA ILE A 123 9.08 -3.39 -12.10
C ILE A 123 10.17 -4.30 -11.56
N GLU A 124 10.09 -4.57 -10.28
CA GLU A 124 11.13 -5.29 -9.54
C GLU A 124 10.67 -6.68 -9.11
N SER A 125 11.62 -7.61 -8.94
CA SER A 125 11.34 -9.02 -8.61
C SER A 125 11.29 -9.28 -7.10
N PHE A 126 10.82 -8.30 -6.31
CA PHE A 126 10.65 -8.46 -4.88
C PHE A 126 9.28 -8.02 -4.40
N PHE A 127 8.94 -8.49 -3.21
CA PHE A 127 7.71 -8.19 -2.53
C PHE A 127 8.02 -7.65 -1.14
N ASP A 128 7.70 -6.37 -0.92
CA ASP A 128 7.98 -5.69 0.33
C ASP A 128 6.84 -5.92 1.34
N VAL A 129 7.20 -6.35 2.54
CA VAL A 129 6.29 -6.48 3.68
C VAL A 129 6.59 -5.34 4.64
N PRO A 130 5.64 -4.43 4.90
CA PRO A 130 5.87 -3.33 5.81
C PRO A 130 5.90 -3.79 7.27
N TYR A 131 6.57 -3.01 8.12
CA TYR A 131 6.43 -3.17 9.57
C TYR A 131 4.97 -3.00 10.00
N ASN A 132 4.54 -3.86 10.92
CA ASN A 132 3.29 -3.66 11.65
C ASN A 132 3.57 -2.73 12.83
N TYR A 133 2.98 -1.55 12.85
CA TYR A 133 3.22 -0.57 13.89
C TYR A 133 1.96 0.24 14.24
N GLU A 134 1.99 0.86 15.39
CA GLU A 134 1.04 1.87 15.80
C GLU A 134 1.73 3.22 15.87
N ASP A 135 1.14 4.23 15.24
CA ASP A 135 1.47 5.62 15.48
C ASP A 135 0.44 6.19 16.45
N THR A 136 0.89 6.64 17.62
CA THR A 136 0.00 7.22 18.63
C THR A 136 -0.52 8.61 18.25
N GLY A 137 0.03 9.20 17.18
CA GLY A 137 -0.30 10.55 16.74
C GLY A 137 0.10 11.63 17.74
N TRP A 138 -0.31 12.85 17.49
CA TRP A 138 0.02 14.04 18.28
C TRP A 138 -0.95 14.31 19.44
N GLY A 139 -1.82 13.35 19.78
CA GLY A 139 -2.83 13.50 20.84
C GLY A 139 -4.07 14.32 20.42
N LEU A 140 -4.09 14.81 19.20
CA LEU A 140 -5.22 15.51 18.60
C LEU A 140 -5.66 14.78 17.35
N HIS A 141 -6.98 14.72 17.12
CA HIS A 141 -7.56 14.07 15.96
C HIS A 141 -8.30 15.11 15.13
N GLU A 142 -8.02 15.12 13.82
CA GLU A 142 -8.78 15.90 12.87
C GLU A 142 -10.16 15.26 12.64
N LYS A 143 -11.16 16.10 12.44
CA LYS A 143 -12.46 15.65 11.97
C LYS A 143 -12.49 15.82 10.45
N ARG A 144 -12.49 14.71 9.73
CA ARG A 144 -12.62 14.70 8.27
C ARG A 144 -14.09 14.72 7.85
N ILE A 145 -14.37 15.45 6.78
CA ILE A 145 -15.67 15.58 6.15
C ILE A 145 -15.51 15.25 4.67
N GLY A 146 -16.16 14.18 4.21
CA GLY A 146 -15.94 13.62 2.87
C GLY A 146 -14.75 12.66 2.84
N GLY A 147 -14.18 12.42 1.67
CA GLY A 147 -13.02 11.54 1.49
C GLY A 147 -13.40 10.06 1.33
N GLU A 148 -14.65 9.77 1.04
CA GLU A 148 -15.08 8.40 0.74
C GLU A 148 -14.29 7.85 -0.45
N ARG A 149 -13.84 6.60 -0.33
CA ARG A 149 -13.01 5.91 -1.33
C ARG A 149 -11.74 6.67 -1.74
N GLY A 150 -11.12 7.40 -0.80
CA GLY A 150 -9.92 8.19 -1.08
C GLY A 150 -10.18 9.48 -1.85
N GLY A 151 -11.44 9.90 -2.01
CA GLY A 151 -11.81 11.16 -2.66
C GLY A 151 -11.40 12.39 -1.87
N SER A 152 -11.64 13.56 -2.46
CA SER A 152 -11.36 14.85 -1.82
C SER A 152 -12.12 15.00 -0.51
N TYR A 153 -11.46 15.53 0.52
CA TYR A 153 -12.07 15.79 1.81
C TYR A 153 -11.70 17.19 2.31
N THR A 154 -12.52 17.71 3.20
CA THR A 154 -12.18 18.83 4.06
C THR A 154 -11.94 18.32 5.47
N TRP A 155 -11.23 19.08 6.28
CA TRP A 155 -10.97 18.73 7.66
C TRP A 155 -11.10 19.95 8.57
N GLU A 156 -11.62 19.74 9.77
CA GLU A 156 -11.63 20.76 10.79
C GLU A 156 -10.29 20.74 11.52
N PRO A 157 -9.55 21.88 11.55
CA PRO A 157 -8.29 21.95 12.28
C PRO A 157 -8.51 21.60 13.76
N PRO A 158 -7.78 20.66 14.33
CA PRO A 158 -7.90 20.36 15.76
C PRO A 158 -7.39 21.49 16.65
N LEU A 159 -6.40 22.27 16.17
CA LEU A 159 -5.90 23.46 16.85
C LEU A 159 -6.69 24.68 16.36
N LYS A 160 -7.66 25.15 17.18
CA LYS A 160 -8.47 26.34 16.87
C LYS A 160 -7.96 27.58 17.60
N ASN A 161 -7.35 27.40 18.77
CA ASN A 161 -6.71 28.44 19.56
C ASN A 161 -5.35 27.93 20.05
N TYR A 162 -4.28 28.51 19.51
CA TYR A 162 -2.91 28.03 19.79
C TYR A 162 -2.53 28.12 21.28
N GLU A 163 -2.89 29.20 21.96
CA GLU A 163 -2.56 29.39 23.39
C GLU A 163 -3.18 28.30 24.25
N ARG A 164 -4.44 27.95 23.95
CA ARG A 164 -5.21 26.95 24.71
C ARG A 164 -4.88 25.52 24.28
N ASP A 165 -4.77 25.28 22.96
CA ASP A 165 -4.81 23.93 22.38
C ASP A 165 -3.40 23.36 22.21
N PHE A 166 -2.36 24.22 22.01
CA PHE A 166 -0.98 23.78 21.81
C PHE A 166 -0.42 22.95 22.98
N PRO A 167 -0.68 23.28 24.26
CA PRO A 167 -0.20 22.48 25.38
C PRO A 167 -0.78 21.05 25.43
N SER A 168 -1.82 20.74 24.68
CA SER A 168 -2.39 19.37 24.59
C SER A 168 -1.69 18.47 23.60
N LEU A 169 -0.76 19.01 22.78
CA LEU A 169 0.05 18.20 21.88
C LEU A 169 0.99 17.29 22.67
N VAL A 170 1.02 16.05 22.27
CA VAL A 170 1.99 15.04 22.76
C VAL A 170 2.86 14.58 21.61
N TYR A 171 4.12 14.24 21.91
CA TYR A 171 4.98 13.66 20.90
C TYR A 171 4.46 12.28 20.48
N PRO A 172 4.33 12.01 19.16
CA PRO A 172 3.94 10.71 18.68
C PRO A 172 4.98 9.66 19.00
N LYS A 173 4.51 8.44 19.20
CA LYS A 173 5.37 7.26 19.38
C LYS A 173 5.02 6.24 18.32
N ILE A 174 6.04 5.68 17.70
CA ILE A 174 5.91 4.53 16.82
C ILE A 174 6.17 3.27 17.64
N ILE A 175 5.14 2.43 17.76
CA ILE A 175 5.19 1.19 18.52
C ILE A 175 5.15 0.03 17.51
N VAL A 176 6.30 -0.58 17.26
CA VAL A 176 6.41 -1.69 16.30
C VAL A 176 5.95 -3.00 16.93
N ASP A 177 4.98 -3.66 16.33
CA ASP A 177 4.62 -5.04 16.64
C ASP A 177 5.52 -6.00 15.85
N LYS A 178 6.65 -6.36 16.45
CA LYS A 178 7.61 -7.28 15.82
C LYS A 178 7.00 -8.65 15.60
N SER A 179 6.21 -9.17 16.55
CA SER A 179 5.60 -10.50 16.45
C SER A 179 4.66 -10.60 15.26
N MET A 180 3.80 -9.59 15.06
CA MET A 180 2.91 -9.54 13.91
C MET A 180 3.70 -9.34 12.61
N THR A 181 4.72 -8.45 12.62
CA THR A 181 5.60 -8.23 11.46
C THR A 181 6.25 -9.54 11.02
N ASP A 182 6.86 -10.28 11.94
CA ASP A 182 7.54 -11.55 11.65
C ASP A 182 6.56 -12.58 11.08
N ARG A 183 5.36 -12.70 11.65
CA ARG A 183 4.32 -13.63 11.17
C ARG A 183 3.84 -13.31 9.76
N VAL A 184 3.65 -12.03 9.42
CA VAL A 184 3.24 -11.61 8.06
C VAL A 184 4.40 -11.83 7.08
N LEU A 185 5.63 -11.55 7.49
CA LEU A 185 6.83 -11.78 6.71
C LEU A 185 7.01 -13.28 6.39
N ASP A 186 6.83 -14.15 7.38
CA ASP A 186 6.92 -15.62 7.20
C ASP A 186 5.80 -16.13 6.29
N LEU A 187 4.58 -15.59 6.40
CA LEU A 187 3.47 -15.91 5.50
C LEU A 187 3.83 -15.54 4.05
N ALA A 188 4.36 -14.32 3.83
CA ALA A 188 4.76 -13.86 2.50
C ALA A 188 5.90 -14.71 1.94
N ARG A 189 6.92 -15.01 2.74
CA ARG A 189 8.03 -15.90 2.34
C ARG A 189 7.53 -17.27 1.95
N GLY A 190 6.68 -17.89 2.78
CA GLY A 190 6.09 -19.20 2.47
C GLY A 190 5.16 -19.21 1.26
N LEU A 191 4.66 -18.03 0.86
CA LEU A 191 3.78 -17.89 -0.31
C LEU A 191 4.56 -17.65 -1.59
N PHE A 192 5.54 -16.74 -1.56
CA PHE A 192 6.26 -16.27 -2.75
C PHE A 192 7.63 -16.90 -2.94
N ASP A 193 8.01 -17.87 -2.09
CA ASP A 193 9.28 -18.60 -2.23
C ASP A 193 9.49 -19.13 -3.64
N GLY A 194 10.70 -18.88 -4.18
CA GLY A 194 11.09 -19.26 -5.54
C GLY A 194 10.45 -18.42 -6.66
N ILE A 195 9.66 -17.37 -6.34
CA ILE A 195 8.99 -16.50 -7.32
C ILE A 195 9.48 -15.06 -7.18
N LEU A 196 9.30 -14.47 -6.00
CA LEU A 196 9.73 -13.11 -5.68
C LEU A 196 10.59 -13.12 -4.43
N GLU A 197 11.59 -12.26 -4.36
CA GLU A 197 12.32 -12.01 -3.12
C GLU A 197 11.43 -11.25 -2.14
N VAL A 198 11.21 -11.82 -0.95
CA VAL A 198 10.40 -11.15 0.09
C VAL A 198 11.32 -10.37 1.02
N ARG A 199 11.08 -9.08 1.13
CA ARG A 199 11.86 -8.13 1.96
C ARG A 199 10.99 -7.50 3.03
N LEU A 200 11.64 -7.03 4.12
CA LEU A 200 11.05 -6.20 5.18
C LEU A 200 11.49 -4.76 4.96
#